data_1fa2a6754412ff4cdc772289c013aa5c
#
_entry.id   1fa2a6754412ff4cdc772289c013aa5c
#
_cell.length_a   1.000
_cell.length_b   1.000
_cell.length_c   1.000
_cell.angle_alpha   90.00
_cell.angle_beta   90.00
_cell.angle_gamma   90.00
#
_symmetry.space_group_name_H-M   'P 1'
#
loop_
_entity.id
_entity.type
_entity.pdbx_description
1 polymer ?
#
loop_
_entity_poly.entity_id
_entity_poly.type
_entity_poly.pdbx_seq_one_letter_code
_entity_poly.pdbx_strand_id
1 'polypeptide(L)'
;MVEEYVHDAVHMTAITYTAARENLASTMDRVCVDRDPVIITRNRDQAVVMLSLDDYESLQETAYLLRSPANAKRLLASIESLNSGKTVRKNIKDLTEA
;
A
#
# COMPACT_ATOMS: atom_id res chain seq x y z
N MET A 1 -2.19 17.70 10.98
CA MET A 1 -1.95 17.53 10.68
C MET A 1 -1.70 17.28 10.04
N VAL A 2 -1.62 17.15 9.78
CA VAL A 2 -1.37 16.95 9.15
C VAL A 2 -0.87 16.74 8.54
N GLU A 3 -0.56 16.74 8.57
CA GLU A 3 -0.10 16.62 8.07
C GLU A 3 0.12 16.05 7.50
N GLU A 4 -0.05 15.72 7.51
CA GLU A 4 0.05 15.20 7.09
C GLU A 4 0.00 14.75 6.23
N TYR A 5 -0.23 14.62 5.86
CA TYR A 5 -0.53 14.31 5.05
C TYR A 5 -0.13 14.01 3.99
N VAL A 6 0.03 14.36 3.56
CA VAL A 6 0.74 14.29 2.56
C VAL A 6 1.21 12.99 2.15
N HIS A 7 1.69 12.35 2.88
CA HIS A 7 2.11 11.13 2.59
C HIS A 7 1.02 10.19 2.69
N ASP A 8 -0.05 10.49 2.18
CA ASP A 8 -1.20 9.68 2.26
C ASP A 8 -1.05 8.35 1.62
N ALA A 9 -0.17 8.22 0.66
CA ALA A 9 0.03 6.96 0.00
C ALA A 9 0.55 5.89 0.94
N VAL A 10 1.22 6.30 2.01
CA VAL A 10 1.74 5.35 2.96
C VAL A 10 1.00 5.39 4.27
N HIS A 11 -0.06 6.16 4.32
CA HIS A 11 -0.83 6.29 5.53
C HIS A 11 -1.65 5.04 5.76
N MET A 12 -1.64 4.52 6.97
CA MET A 12 -2.45 3.36 7.33
C MET A 12 -3.15 3.62 8.64
N THR A 13 -4.38 3.16 8.74
CA THR A 13 -5.13 3.27 9.96
C THR A 13 -4.64 2.21 10.95
N ALA A 14 -4.53 2.59 12.20
CA ALA A 14 -4.14 1.67 13.26
C ALA A 14 -5.29 1.48 14.21
N ILE A 15 -5.57 0.22 14.56
CA ILE A 15 -6.60 -0.11 15.53
C ILE A 15 -6.03 -1.11 16.53
N THR A 16 -6.67 -1.21 17.67
CA THR A 16 -6.24 -2.16 18.69
C THR A 16 -6.72 -3.55 18.38
N TYR A 17 -6.04 -4.53 18.95
CA TYR A 17 -6.46 -5.91 18.86
C TYR A 17 -7.92 -6.09 19.32
N THR A 18 -8.26 -5.45 20.42
CA THR A 18 -9.62 -5.57 20.96
C THR A 18 -10.65 -5.05 19.96
N ALA A 19 -10.38 -3.89 19.37
CA ALA A 19 -11.30 -3.32 18.38
C ALA A 19 -11.40 -4.22 17.16
N ALA A 20 -10.29 -4.74 16.70
CA ALA A 20 -10.29 -5.63 15.54
C ALA A 20 -11.08 -6.89 15.82
N ARG A 21 -10.90 -7.45 16.99
CA ARG A 21 -11.59 -8.68 17.37
C ARG A 21 -13.09 -8.47 17.45
N GLU A 22 -13.49 -7.35 18.02
CA GLU A 22 -14.92 -7.09 18.21
C GLU A 22 -15.62 -6.76 16.89
N ASN A 23 -14.86 -6.28 15.91
CA ASN A 23 -15.45 -5.86 14.65
C ASN A 23 -14.71 -6.50 13.48
N LEU A 24 -14.39 -7.78 13.62
CA LEU A 24 -13.54 -8.43 12.63
C LEU A 24 -14.15 -8.43 11.24
N ALA A 25 -15.43 -8.75 11.14
CA ALA A 25 -16.08 -8.81 9.84
C ALA A 25 -16.05 -7.46 9.15
N SER A 26 -16.38 -6.39 9.86
CA SER A 26 -16.40 -5.08 9.26
C SER A 26 -14.99 -4.59 8.96
N THR A 27 -14.01 -4.99 9.77
CA THR A 27 -12.62 -4.66 9.50
C THR A 27 -12.15 -5.32 8.22
N MET A 28 -12.50 -6.58 8.03
CA MET A 28 -12.17 -7.29 6.81
C MET A 28 -12.85 -6.66 5.60
N ASP A 29 -14.12 -6.27 5.74
CA ASP A 29 -14.82 -5.61 4.67
C ASP A 29 -14.13 -4.32 4.27
N ARG A 30 -13.74 -3.53 5.24
CA ARG A 30 -13.05 -2.27 4.99
C ARG A 30 -11.75 -2.50 4.25
N VAL A 31 -10.99 -3.46 4.70
CA VAL A 31 -9.70 -3.76 4.09
C VAL A 31 -9.87 -4.23 2.65
N CYS A 32 -10.90 -5.01 2.37
CA CYS A 32 -11.10 -5.57 1.05
C CYS A 32 -11.81 -4.62 0.09
N VAL A 33 -12.85 -3.96 0.58
CA VAL A 33 -13.66 -3.10 -0.28
C VAL A 33 -12.97 -1.77 -0.53
N ASP A 34 -12.44 -1.18 0.52
CA ASP A 34 -11.82 0.14 0.42
C ASP A 34 -10.35 0.07 0.06
N ARG A 35 -9.79 -1.14 0.00
CA ARG A 35 -8.37 -1.32 -0.25
C ARG A 35 -7.55 -0.50 0.73
N ASP A 36 -7.91 -0.59 2.00
CA ASP A 36 -7.36 0.23 3.06
C ASP A 36 -6.70 -0.67 4.10
N PRO A 37 -5.42 -0.97 3.95
CA PRO A 37 -4.74 -1.83 4.93
C PRO A 37 -4.80 -1.22 6.32
N VAL A 38 -4.85 -2.08 7.30
CA VAL A 38 -5.02 -1.68 8.69
C VAL A 38 -3.90 -2.28 9.53
N ILE A 39 -3.33 -1.48 10.41
CA ILE A 39 -2.36 -1.97 11.37
C ILE A 39 -3.12 -2.36 12.62
N ILE A 40 -2.90 -3.58 13.09
CA ILE A 40 -3.53 -4.06 14.33
C ILE A 40 -2.44 -4.19 15.36
N THR A 41 -2.60 -3.47 16.46
CA THR A 41 -1.59 -3.47 17.52
C THR A 41 -2.09 -4.25 18.72
N ARG A 42 -1.18 -5.01 19.32
CA ARG A 42 -1.44 -5.73 20.54
C ARG A 42 -0.22 -5.54 21.42
N ASN A 43 -0.40 -4.84 22.51
CA ASN A 43 0.72 -4.42 23.31
C ASN A 43 1.62 -3.51 22.48
N ARG A 44 2.71 -3.07 23.05
CA ARG A 44 3.60 -2.17 22.33
C ARG A 44 4.49 -2.87 21.34
N ASP A 45 4.71 -4.15 21.57
CA ASP A 45 5.70 -4.87 20.82
C ASP A 45 5.14 -5.67 19.67
N GLN A 46 3.83 -5.76 19.56
CA GLN A 46 3.24 -6.59 18.53
C GLN A 46 2.32 -5.77 17.65
N ALA A 47 2.63 -5.75 16.37
CA ALA A 47 1.81 -5.10 15.39
C ALA A 47 1.79 -5.95 14.15
N VAL A 48 0.63 -6.07 13.51
CA VAL A 48 0.49 -6.80 12.28
C VAL A 48 -0.25 -5.91 11.30
N VAL A 49 -0.19 -6.28 10.03
CA VAL A 49 -0.93 -5.56 9.00
C VAL A 49 -1.98 -6.49 8.43
N MET A 50 -3.20 -6.01 8.34
CA MET A 50 -4.27 -6.73 7.64
C MET A 50 -4.49 -6.03 6.31
N LEU A 51 -4.42 -6.79 5.23
CA LEU A 51 -4.70 -6.25 3.91
C LEU A 51 -5.37 -7.35 3.10
N SER A 52 -6.02 -6.97 2.01
CA SER A 52 -6.72 -7.95 1.21
C SER A 52 -5.72 -8.89 0.54
N LEU A 53 -6.18 -10.09 0.22
CA LEU A 53 -5.33 -11.04 -0.48
C LEU A 53 -4.90 -10.47 -1.84
N ASP A 54 -5.80 -9.77 -2.51
CA ASP A 54 -5.45 -9.16 -3.79
C ASP A 54 -4.31 -8.17 -3.64
N ASP A 55 -4.36 -7.35 -2.60
CA ASP A 55 -3.32 -6.36 -2.37
C ASP A 55 -2.00 -7.05 -2.02
N TYR A 56 -2.08 -8.11 -1.23
CA TYR A 56 -0.90 -8.85 -0.87
C TYR A 56 -0.23 -9.46 -2.11
N GLU A 57 -1.04 -10.03 -2.99
CA GLU A 57 -0.51 -10.62 -4.21
C GLU A 57 0.11 -9.56 -5.11
N SER A 58 -0.48 -8.37 -5.14
CA SER A 58 0.11 -7.27 -5.90
C SER A 58 1.46 -6.88 -5.35
N LEU A 59 1.58 -6.84 -4.03
CA LEU A 59 2.86 -6.53 -3.41
C LEU A 59 3.89 -7.59 -3.73
N GLN A 60 3.50 -8.85 -3.71
CA GLN A 60 4.42 -9.93 -4.05
C GLN A 60 4.86 -9.84 -5.49
N GLU A 61 3.95 -9.49 -6.37
CA GLU A 61 4.27 -9.36 -7.78
C GLU A 61 5.27 -8.21 -7.99
N THR A 62 5.03 -7.10 -7.32
CA THR A 62 5.95 -5.97 -7.41
C THR A 62 7.33 -6.35 -6.91
N ALA A 63 7.38 -7.06 -5.78
CA ALA A 63 8.66 -7.50 -5.24
C ALA A 63 9.38 -8.43 -6.20
N TYR A 64 8.63 -9.30 -6.87
CA TYR A 64 9.19 -10.19 -7.85
C TYR A 64 9.80 -9.41 -9.03
N LEU A 65 9.07 -8.43 -9.51
CA LEU A 65 9.55 -7.63 -10.63
C LEU A 65 10.81 -6.87 -10.26
N LEU A 66 10.92 -6.45 -9.01
CA LEU A 66 12.10 -5.71 -8.57
C LEU A 66 13.35 -6.58 -8.44
N ARG A 67 13.22 -7.89 -8.51
CA ARG A 67 14.39 -8.75 -8.47
C ARG A 67 15.23 -8.63 -9.72
N SER A 68 14.61 -8.26 -10.82
CA SER A 68 15.35 -8.07 -12.06
C SER A 68 15.94 -6.67 -12.05
N PRO A 69 17.26 -6.51 -12.22
CA PRO A 69 17.86 -5.18 -12.24
C PRO A 69 17.25 -4.27 -13.29
N ALA A 70 16.96 -4.81 -14.46
CA ALA A 70 16.38 -4.00 -15.54
C ALA A 70 14.98 -3.52 -15.17
N ASN A 71 14.15 -4.42 -14.63
CA ASN A 71 12.82 -4.04 -14.23
C ASN A 71 12.83 -3.05 -13.08
N ALA A 72 13.72 -3.28 -12.11
CA ALA A 72 13.84 -2.36 -10.97
C ALA A 72 14.20 -0.97 -11.45
N LYS A 73 15.16 -0.89 -12.36
CA LYS A 73 15.60 0.39 -12.86
C LYS A 73 14.49 1.11 -13.61
N ARG A 74 13.76 0.37 -14.43
CA ARG A 74 12.64 0.97 -15.17
C ARG A 74 11.54 1.45 -14.25
N LEU A 75 11.21 0.65 -13.26
CA LEU A 75 10.15 1.01 -12.31
C LEU A 75 10.54 2.24 -11.52
N LEU A 76 11.77 2.29 -11.05
CA LEU A 76 12.23 3.45 -10.28
C LEU A 76 12.26 4.70 -11.14
N ALA A 77 12.64 4.58 -12.40
CA ALA A 77 12.62 5.72 -13.29
C ALA A 77 11.20 6.24 -13.49
N SER A 78 10.23 5.34 -13.61
CA SER A 78 8.84 5.74 -13.75
C SER A 78 8.34 6.47 -12.51
N ILE A 79 8.69 5.96 -11.34
CA ILE A 79 8.29 6.59 -10.09
C ILE A 79 8.91 7.97 -9.97
N GLU A 80 10.17 8.10 -10.38
CA GLU A 80 10.84 9.38 -10.35
C GLU A 80 10.15 10.39 -11.25
N SER A 81 9.73 9.95 -12.43
CA SER A 81 8.99 10.82 -13.33
C SER A 81 7.68 11.30 -12.71
N LEU A 82 6.98 10.40 -12.03
CA LEU A 82 5.75 10.77 -11.34
C LEU A 82 6.03 11.81 -10.26
N ASN A 83 7.09 11.58 -9.50
CA ASN A 83 7.44 12.49 -8.42
C ASN A 83 7.85 13.85 -8.92
N SER A 84 8.38 13.92 -10.13
CA SER A 84 8.77 15.21 -10.69
C SER A 84 7.58 16.02 -11.19
N GLY A 85 6.41 15.42 -11.19
CA GLY A 85 5.19 16.12 -11.61
C GLY A 85 4.99 16.23 -13.10
N LYS A 86 5.78 15.51 -13.87
CA LYS A 86 5.63 15.56 -15.31
C LYS A 86 4.56 14.61 -15.77
N THR A 87 3.64 15.06 -16.52
CA THR A 87 2.66 14.23 -17.20
C THR A 87 2.30 12.98 -16.41
N VAL A 88 1.78 13.18 -15.22
CA VAL A 88 1.46 12.09 -14.30
C VAL A 88 0.61 11.03 -14.95
N ARG A 89 -0.41 11.42 -15.69
CA ARG A 89 -1.27 10.45 -16.33
C ARG A 89 -0.54 9.58 -17.32
N LYS A 90 0.34 10.18 -18.07
CA LYS A 90 1.11 9.45 -19.06
C LYS A 90 1.98 8.42 -18.38
N ASN A 91 2.58 8.81 -17.27
CA ASN A 91 3.46 7.90 -16.57
C ASN A 91 2.71 6.74 -15.96
N ILE A 92 1.52 7.00 -15.45
CA ILE A 92 0.68 5.93 -14.92
C ILE A 92 0.32 4.96 -16.03
N LYS A 93 0.00 5.48 -17.18
CA LYS A 93 -0.32 4.65 -18.32
C LYS A 93 0.87 3.78 -18.71
N ASP A 94 2.05 4.35 -18.71
CA ASP A 94 3.26 3.59 -19.01
C ASP A 94 3.47 2.47 -18.02
N LEU A 95 3.22 2.70 -16.74
CA LEU A 95 3.36 1.69 -15.73
C LEU A 95 2.39 0.52 -15.97
N THR A 96 1.19 0.84 -16.38
CA THR A 96 0.20 -0.20 -16.60
C THR A 96 0.42 -0.97 -17.88
N GLU A 97 1.06 -0.36 -18.83
CA GLU A 97 1.31 -1.01 -20.11
C GLU A 97 2.63 -1.73 -20.15
N ALA A 98 3.50 -1.38 -19.26
CA ALA A 98 4.78 -2.04 -19.21
C ALA A 98 4.66 -3.41 -18.61
#